data_0c60c6f4d4c5e46c7098722e19d7f7f2
#
_entry.id   0c60c6f4d4c5e46c7098722e19d7f7f2
#
_cell.length_a   1.000
_cell.length_b   1.000
_cell.length_c   1.000
_cell.angle_alpha   90.00
_cell.angle_beta   90.00
_cell.angle_gamma   90.00
#
_symmetry.space_group_name_H-M   'P 1'
#
loop_
_entity.id
_entity.type
_entity.pdbx_description
1 polymer ?
#
loop_
_entity_poly.entity_id
_entity_poly.type
_entity_poly.pdbx_seq_one_letter_code
_entity_poly.pdbx_strand_id
1 'polypeptide(L)'
;LCAWFQGQIGQAEEICLLGHSLGGDLARYLAAEFPQIQALVLLDGGYLDMEKILPLEEELEGTASFMQQQVFATLEEAVLSELGDGADPTPIARKAVEASYRWNPASEQYELNLDLEKVMALLRLRRQIKTYQIPLADLPVLFIGPRYQEEPEWRKDALKQLDPQIKQVLLDGLGHELYTEAPE
;
A
#
# COMPACT_ATOMS: atom_id res chain seq x y z
N LEU A 1 8.36 -1.49 -14.23
CA LEU A 1 7.01 -1.06 -13.86
C LEU A 1 6.25 -0.53 -15.07
N CYS A 2 6.72 0.53 -15.76
CA CYS A 2 6.00 1.16 -16.88
C CYS A 2 5.67 0.17 -18.01
N ALA A 3 6.61 -0.66 -18.45
CA ALA A 3 6.35 -1.66 -19.49
C ALA A 3 5.29 -2.70 -19.08
N TRP A 4 5.29 -3.12 -17.82
CA TRP A 4 4.24 -3.98 -17.27
C TRP A 4 2.89 -3.27 -17.27
N PHE A 5 2.84 -2.04 -16.73
CA PHE A 5 1.61 -1.25 -16.66
C PHE A 5 1.02 -0.98 -18.04
N GLN A 6 1.86 -0.60 -19.02
CA GLN A 6 1.44 -0.43 -20.41
C GLN A 6 0.79 -1.70 -20.97
N GLY A 7 1.32 -2.87 -20.64
CA GLY A 7 0.73 -4.15 -21.01
C GLY A 7 -0.63 -4.42 -20.37
N GLN A 8 -0.87 -3.91 -19.14
CA GLN A 8 -2.15 -4.07 -18.45
C GLN A 8 -3.24 -3.16 -18.98
N ILE A 9 -2.90 -1.89 -19.24
CA ILE A 9 -3.88 -0.89 -19.69
C ILE A 9 -4.25 -1.02 -21.18
N GLY A 10 -3.41 -1.68 -21.98
CA GLY A 10 -3.65 -1.89 -23.41
C GLY A 10 -3.90 -0.57 -24.14
N GLN A 11 -5.11 -0.40 -24.69
CA GLN A 11 -5.57 0.78 -25.41
C GLN A 11 -6.57 1.62 -24.62
N ALA A 12 -6.60 1.50 -23.30
CA ALA A 12 -7.48 2.33 -22.48
C ALA A 12 -7.12 3.81 -22.65
N GLU A 13 -8.13 4.64 -22.92
CA GLU A 13 -7.96 6.09 -23.15
C GLU A 13 -8.12 6.89 -21.86
N GLU A 14 -8.94 6.40 -20.93
CA GLU A 14 -9.22 7.02 -19.64
C GLU A 14 -9.07 6.00 -18.51
N ILE A 15 -8.22 6.34 -17.53
CA ILE A 15 -7.90 5.46 -16.41
C ILE A 15 -8.08 6.25 -15.11
N CYS A 16 -8.84 5.68 -14.17
CA CYS A 16 -8.77 6.03 -12.77
C CYS A 16 -7.89 5.00 -12.07
N LEU A 17 -6.79 5.44 -11.47
CA LEU A 17 -5.85 4.54 -10.79
C LEU A 17 -6.03 4.66 -9.28
N LEU A 18 -6.17 3.51 -8.61
CA LEU A 18 -6.24 3.43 -7.16
C LEU A 18 -4.98 2.75 -6.65
N GLY A 19 -4.35 3.34 -5.63
CA GLY A 19 -3.17 2.78 -4.98
C GLY A 19 -3.29 2.81 -3.46
N HIS A 20 -3.09 1.67 -2.81
CA HIS A 20 -3.04 1.51 -1.37
C HIS A 20 -1.59 1.44 -0.88
N SER A 21 -1.27 2.11 0.22
CA SER A 21 0.05 2.04 0.85
C SER A 21 1.18 2.34 -0.14
N LEU A 22 2.18 1.45 -0.29
CA LEU A 22 3.21 1.53 -1.32
C LEU A 22 2.64 1.61 -2.74
N GLY A 23 1.45 1.02 -2.99
CA GLY A 23 0.74 1.17 -4.26
C GLY A 23 0.34 2.62 -4.55
N GLY A 24 0.15 3.46 -3.54
CA GLY A 24 -0.06 4.90 -3.69
C GLY A 24 1.18 5.61 -4.25
N ASP A 25 2.38 5.23 -3.80
CA ASP A 25 3.64 5.73 -4.35
C ASP A 25 3.79 5.33 -5.83
N LEU A 26 3.48 4.07 -6.15
CA LEU A 26 3.51 3.58 -7.53
C LEU A 26 2.48 4.27 -8.41
N ALA A 27 1.28 4.54 -7.88
CA ALA A 27 0.20 5.23 -8.59
C ALA A 27 0.60 6.67 -8.94
N ARG A 28 1.22 7.41 -8.03
CA ARG A 28 1.74 8.75 -8.30
C ARG A 28 2.82 8.74 -9.39
N TYR A 29 3.75 7.80 -9.31
CA TYR A 29 4.79 7.64 -10.31
C TYR A 29 4.19 7.35 -11.70
N LEU A 30 3.25 6.40 -11.77
CA LEU A 30 2.59 6.05 -13.03
C LEU A 30 1.76 7.20 -13.59
N ALA A 31 1.10 7.99 -12.74
CA ALA A 31 0.32 9.14 -13.18
C ALA A 31 1.19 10.22 -13.85
N ALA A 32 2.44 10.36 -13.42
CA ALA A 32 3.38 11.27 -14.08
C ALA A 32 3.89 10.75 -15.45
N GLU A 33 3.92 9.43 -15.63
CA GLU A 33 4.44 8.79 -16.85
C GLU A 33 3.36 8.51 -17.90
N PHE A 34 2.09 8.39 -17.49
CA PHE A 34 0.98 7.95 -18.33
C PHE A 34 -0.15 8.97 -18.38
N PRO A 35 -0.26 9.78 -19.45
CA PRO A 35 -1.31 10.81 -19.56
C PRO A 35 -2.74 10.26 -19.68
N GLN A 36 -2.90 8.95 -19.90
CA GLN A 36 -4.19 8.27 -19.89
C GLN A 36 -4.77 8.18 -18.46
N ILE A 37 -3.96 8.36 -17.43
CA ILE A 37 -4.44 8.41 -16.04
C ILE A 37 -5.08 9.77 -15.82
N GLN A 38 -6.40 9.79 -15.66
CA GLN A 38 -7.22 10.98 -15.55
C GLN A 38 -7.67 11.27 -14.12
N ALA A 39 -7.48 10.33 -13.20
CA ALA A 39 -7.77 10.50 -11.78
C ALA A 39 -6.95 9.52 -10.92
N LEU A 40 -6.68 9.93 -9.66
CA LEU A 40 -6.06 9.07 -8.65
C LEU A 40 -6.93 8.93 -7.42
N VAL A 41 -6.95 7.72 -6.86
CA VAL A 41 -7.41 7.47 -5.49
C VAL A 41 -6.23 6.90 -4.70
N LEU A 42 -5.82 7.61 -3.66
CA LEU A 42 -4.73 7.22 -2.77
C LEU A 42 -5.33 6.73 -1.45
N LEU A 43 -5.23 5.42 -1.20
CA LEU A 43 -5.67 4.81 0.05
C LEU A 43 -4.48 4.71 1.01
N ASP A 44 -4.41 5.62 1.96
CA ASP A 44 -3.37 5.74 2.99
C ASP A 44 -1.95 5.48 2.45
N GLY A 45 -1.64 6.07 1.30
CA GLY A 45 -0.37 5.89 0.60
C GLY A 45 0.00 7.05 -0.31
N GLY A 46 1.23 7.05 -0.83
CA GLY A 46 1.70 8.02 -1.81
C GLY A 46 1.97 9.43 -1.27
N TYR A 47 2.09 9.62 0.04
CA TYR A 47 2.25 10.94 0.66
C TYR A 47 3.42 11.02 1.65
N LEU A 48 4.05 9.90 1.98
CA LEU A 48 5.04 9.83 3.05
C LEU A 48 6.46 10.09 2.56
N ASP A 49 7.15 10.97 3.25
CA ASP A 49 8.60 11.09 3.19
C ASP A 49 9.25 10.09 4.14
N MET A 50 9.53 8.91 3.63
CA MET A 50 10.08 7.83 4.46
C MET A 50 11.46 8.16 5.05
N GLU A 51 12.22 9.09 4.47
CA GLU A 51 13.50 9.54 5.04
C GLU A 51 13.33 10.25 6.39
N LYS A 52 12.15 10.85 6.62
CA LYS A 52 11.81 11.52 7.89
C LYS A 52 11.20 10.57 8.93
N ILE A 53 10.80 9.37 8.54
CA ILE A 53 10.10 8.43 9.41
C ILE A 53 11.05 7.44 10.03
N LEU A 54 11.89 6.79 9.22
CA LEU A 54 12.91 5.85 9.71
C LEU A 54 14.05 5.70 8.69
N PRO A 55 15.27 5.32 9.13
CA PRO A 55 16.37 4.99 8.24
C PRO A 55 16.05 3.85 7.26
N LEU A 56 16.66 3.90 6.07
CA LEU A 56 16.42 2.87 5.05
C LEU A 56 16.79 1.47 5.54
N GLU A 57 17.93 1.35 6.22
CA GLU A 57 18.42 0.07 6.75
C GLU A 57 17.43 -0.55 7.73
N GLU A 58 16.85 0.26 8.61
CA GLU A 58 15.84 -0.20 9.57
C GLU A 58 14.55 -0.64 8.85
N GLU A 59 14.13 0.08 7.80
CA GLU A 59 12.98 -0.32 6.99
C GLU A 59 13.22 -1.66 6.30
N LEU A 60 14.40 -1.85 5.70
CA LEU A 60 14.76 -3.08 5.00
C LEU A 60 14.87 -4.27 5.97
N GLU A 61 15.56 -4.10 7.09
CA GLU A 61 15.71 -5.15 8.12
C GLU A 61 14.35 -5.51 8.73
N GLY A 62 13.55 -4.51 9.08
CA GLY A 62 12.20 -4.72 9.63
C GLY A 62 11.29 -5.46 8.66
N THR A 63 11.30 -5.05 7.39
CA THR A 63 10.50 -5.72 6.35
C THR A 63 10.97 -7.15 6.11
N ALA A 64 12.30 -7.38 6.04
CA ALA A 64 12.83 -8.74 5.87
C ALA A 64 12.45 -9.65 7.05
N SER A 65 12.61 -9.15 8.28
CA SER A 65 12.22 -9.87 9.49
C SER A 65 10.71 -10.19 9.51
N PHE A 66 9.88 -9.21 9.18
CA PHE A 66 8.43 -9.40 9.07
C PHE A 66 8.10 -10.52 8.07
N MET A 67 8.59 -10.42 6.83
CA MET A 67 8.31 -11.40 5.80
C MET A 67 8.77 -12.82 6.17
N GLN A 68 9.92 -12.94 6.84
CA GLN A 68 10.43 -14.23 7.31
C GLN A 68 9.60 -14.86 8.44
N GLN A 69 8.89 -14.05 9.21
CA GLN A 69 8.00 -14.50 10.29
C GLN A 69 6.60 -14.88 9.78
N GLN A 70 6.24 -14.44 8.57
CA GLN A 70 4.94 -14.72 7.97
C GLN A 70 4.93 -16.12 7.31
N VAL A 71 5.08 -17.15 8.15
CA VAL A 71 5.06 -18.56 7.75
C VAL A 71 4.12 -19.34 8.67
N PHE A 72 3.18 -20.08 8.08
CA PHE A 72 2.10 -20.72 8.81
C PHE A 72 1.87 -22.15 8.32
N ALA A 73 1.48 -23.05 9.23
CA ALA A 73 1.13 -24.42 8.84
C ALA A 73 -0.20 -24.47 8.07
N THR A 74 -1.11 -23.54 8.36
CA THR A 74 -2.43 -23.47 7.72
C THR A 74 -2.79 -22.03 7.34
N LEU A 75 -3.68 -21.87 6.34
CA LEU A 75 -4.24 -20.54 6.02
C LEU A 75 -5.06 -19.96 7.16
N GLU A 76 -5.69 -20.81 7.99
CA GLU A 76 -6.42 -20.34 9.16
C GLU A 76 -5.51 -19.66 10.18
N GLU A 77 -4.30 -20.20 10.42
CA GLU A 77 -3.30 -19.53 11.27
C GLU A 77 -2.87 -18.18 10.70
N ALA A 78 -2.70 -18.08 9.37
CA ALA A 78 -2.40 -16.80 8.72
C ALA A 78 -3.54 -15.79 8.92
N VAL A 79 -4.79 -16.22 8.73
CA VAL A 79 -5.97 -15.37 8.94
C VAL A 79 -6.06 -14.88 10.39
N LEU A 80 -5.86 -15.76 11.36
CA LEU A 80 -5.88 -15.39 12.79
C LEU A 80 -4.73 -14.44 13.14
N SER A 81 -3.55 -14.65 12.57
CA SER A 81 -2.39 -13.77 12.78
C SER A 81 -2.61 -12.36 12.24
N GLU A 82 -3.18 -12.24 11.05
CA GLU A 82 -3.36 -10.95 10.36
C GLU A 82 -4.58 -10.18 10.88
N LEU A 83 -5.68 -10.87 11.17
CA LEU A 83 -6.95 -10.23 11.51
C LEU A 83 -7.30 -10.29 13.00
N GLY A 84 -6.52 -11.06 13.79
CA GLY A 84 -6.70 -11.19 15.24
C GLY A 84 -7.82 -12.15 15.65
N ASP A 85 -7.84 -12.50 16.95
CA ASP A 85 -8.76 -13.49 17.53
C ASP A 85 -10.15 -12.92 17.88
N GLY A 86 -10.39 -11.64 17.65
CA GLY A 86 -11.47 -10.89 18.34
C GLY A 86 -12.81 -10.82 17.65
N ALA A 87 -12.92 -11.10 16.37
CA ALA A 87 -14.19 -11.09 15.61
C ALA A 87 -14.09 -12.02 14.41
N ASP A 88 -15.24 -12.54 13.96
CA ASP A 88 -15.29 -13.23 12.68
C ASP A 88 -14.90 -12.22 11.57
N PRO A 89 -13.79 -12.47 10.85
CA PRO A 89 -13.37 -11.55 9.80
C PRO A 89 -14.42 -11.48 8.69
N THR A 90 -14.57 -10.32 8.07
CA THR A 90 -15.44 -10.23 6.90
C THR A 90 -14.97 -11.22 5.82
N PRO A 91 -15.89 -11.75 4.99
CA PRO A 91 -15.50 -12.65 3.89
C PRO A 91 -14.46 -12.04 2.93
N ILE A 92 -14.46 -10.70 2.79
CA ILE A 92 -13.51 -9.97 1.96
C ILE A 92 -12.13 -9.94 2.62
N ALA A 93 -12.06 -9.61 3.92
CA ALA A 93 -10.81 -9.59 4.67
C ALA A 93 -10.15 -10.98 4.69
N ARG A 94 -10.92 -12.04 4.97
CA ARG A 94 -10.44 -13.42 4.91
C ARG A 94 -9.86 -13.77 3.53
N LYS A 95 -10.59 -13.50 2.45
CA LYS A 95 -10.11 -13.76 1.09
C LYS A 95 -8.85 -12.97 0.74
N ALA A 96 -8.73 -11.74 1.22
CA ALA A 96 -7.53 -10.92 1.00
C ALA A 96 -6.31 -11.57 1.65
N VAL A 97 -6.42 -12.01 2.91
CA VAL A 97 -5.35 -12.73 3.59
C VAL A 97 -5.01 -14.03 2.85
N GLU A 98 -6.01 -14.88 2.56
CA GLU A 98 -5.79 -16.15 1.87
C GLU A 98 -5.09 -15.96 0.51
N ALA A 99 -5.40 -14.89 -0.23
CA ALA A 99 -4.76 -14.57 -1.50
C ALA A 99 -3.31 -14.04 -1.35
N SER A 100 -2.95 -13.54 -0.17
CA SER A 100 -1.61 -13.04 0.13
C SER A 100 -0.60 -14.16 0.41
N TYR A 101 -1.06 -15.38 0.63
CA TYR A 101 -0.20 -16.53 0.95
C TYR A 101 -0.24 -17.59 -0.14
N ARG A 102 0.87 -18.32 -0.27
CA ARG A 102 1.01 -19.49 -1.14
C ARG A 102 1.60 -20.66 -0.38
N TRP A 103 1.17 -21.87 -0.73
CA TRP A 103 1.80 -23.10 -0.23
C TRP A 103 3.21 -23.28 -0.80
N ASN A 104 4.18 -23.49 0.06
CA ASN A 104 5.54 -23.87 -0.32
C ASN A 104 5.75 -25.36 -0.01
N PRO A 105 5.84 -26.25 -1.04
CA PRO A 105 5.99 -27.69 -0.80
C PRO A 105 7.37 -28.07 -0.23
N ALA A 106 8.37 -27.21 -0.30
CA ALA A 106 9.70 -27.49 0.24
C ALA A 106 9.77 -27.28 1.75
N SER A 107 9.08 -26.28 2.28
CA SER A 107 8.98 -26.01 3.72
C SER A 107 7.74 -26.63 4.36
N GLU A 108 6.79 -27.15 3.55
CA GLU A 108 5.46 -27.61 4.00
C GLU A 108 4.70 -26.54 4.81
N GLN A 109 4.77 -25.27 4.35
CA GLN A 109 4.15 -24.12 5.01
C GLN A 109 3.53 -23.15 3.99
N TYR A 110 2.61 -22.33 4.48
CA TYR A 110 2.13 -21.16 3.76
C TYR A 110 3.10 -19.99 4.03
N GLU A 111 3.53 -19.34 2.97
CA GLU A 111 4.45 -18.20 2.99
C GLU A 111 3.82 -17.03 2.21
N LEU A 112 4.19 -15.80 2.54
CA LEU A 112 3.76 -14.65 1.75
C LEU A 112 4.07 -14.86 0.26
N ASN A 113 3.09 -14.57 -0.59
CA ASN A 113 3.24 -14.62 -2.05
C ASN A 113 3.97 -13.38 -2.57
N LEU A 114 5.06 -13.02 -1.92
CA LEU A 114 5.91 -11.88 -2.24
C LEU A 114 7.36 -12.37 -2.42
N ASP A 115 8.07 -11.69 -3.28
CA ASP A 115 9.49 -11.90 -3.51
C ASP A 115 10.29 -10.87 -2.70
N LEU A 116 11.04 -11.32 -1.70
CA LEU A 116 11.76 -10.46 -0.79
C LEU A 116 12.71 -9.50 -1.53
N GLU A 117 13.46 -9.97 -2.52
CA GLU A 117 14.41 -9.13 -3.26
C GLU A 117 13.68 -8.01 -4.02
N LYS A 118 12.53 -8.34 -4.61
CA LYS A 118 11.71 -7.34 -5.32
C LYS A 118 11.10 -6.32 -4.37
N VAL A 119 10.64 -6.76 -3.20
CA VAL A 119 10.15 -5.85 -2.15
C VAL A 119 11.26 -4.91 -1.71
N MET A 120 12.46 -5.44 -1.41
CA MET A 120 13.63 -4.63 -1.04
C MET A 120 14.01 -3.62 -2.13
N ALA A 121 13.97 -4.03 -3.39
CA ALA A 121 14.24 -3.14 -4.53
C ALA A 121 13.20 -2.02 -4.63
N LEU A 122 11.92 -2.31 -4.43
CA LEU A 122 10.84 -1.32 -4.43
C LEU A 122 11.01 -0.29 -3.29
N LEU A 123 11.35 -0.73 -2.08
CA LEU A 123 11.56 0.17 -0.95
C LEU A 123 12.72 1.14 -1.20
N ARG A 124 13.83 0.64 -1.76
CA ARG A 124 14.95 1.50 -2.18
C ARG A 124 14.54 2.50 -3.26
N LEU A 125 13.83 2.02 -4.28
CA LEU A 125 13.40 2.83 -5.42
C LEU A 125 12.43 3.95 -4.97
N ARG A 126 11.47 3.66 -4.08
CA ARG A 126 10.55 4.65 -3.50
C ARG A 126 11.30 5.84 -2.90
N ARG A 127 12.36 5.58 -2.13
CA ARG A 127 13.17 6.63 -1.49
C ARG A 127 14.01 7.41 -2.51
N GLN A 128 14.52 6.76 -3.55
CA GLN A 128 15.29 7.44 -4.60
C GLN A 128 14.42 8.37 -5.46
N ILE A 129 13.21 7.94 -5.81
CA ILE A 129 12.31 8.69 -6.69
C ILE A 129 11.57 9.81 -5.93
N LYS A 130 11.40 9.68 -4.62
CA LYS A 130 10.63 10.64 -3.78
C LYS A 130 9.24 10.91 -4.36
N THR A 131 8.49 9.84 -4.56
CA THR A 131 7.18 9.85 -5.23
C THR A 131 6.20 10.85 -4.64
N TYR A 132 6.27 11.11 -3.32
CA TYR A 132 5.46 12.12 -2.62
C TYR A 132 5.69 13.56 -3.12
N GLN A 133 6.81 13.84 -3.81
CA GLN A 133 7.13 15.15 -4.39
C GLN A 133 6.72 15.27 -5.86
N ILE A 134 6.30 14.19 -6.50
CA ILE A 134 5.86 14.23 -7.89
C ILE A 134 4.63 15.14 -8.00
N PRO A 135 4.71 16.24 -8.79
CA PRO A 135 3.56 17.10 -8.99
C PRO A 135 2.44 16.34 -9.70
N LEU A 136 1.24 16.44 -9.20
CA LEU A 136 0.06 15.82 -9.81
C LEU A 136 -0.72 16.82 -10.67
N ALA A 137 -0.18 18.04 -10.83
CA ALA A 137 -0.73 19.12 -11.67
C ALA A 137 -2.26 19.26 -11.54
N ASP A 138 -2.99 19.26 -12.66
CA ASP A 138 -4.45 19.39 -12.68
C ASP A 138 -5.19 18.06 -12.54
N LEU A 139 -4.49 16.98 -12.14
CA LEU A 139 -5.08 15.67 -11.99
C LEU A 139 -6.00 15.64 -10.75
N PRO A 140 -7.29 15.24 -10.89
CA PRO A 140 -8.15 15.02 -9.75
C PRO A 140 -7.58 13.91 -8.84
N VAL A 141 -7.32 14.23 -7.58
CA VAL A 141 -6.79 13.28 -6.61
C VAL A 141 -7.68 13.26 -5.37
N LEU A 142 -8.07 12.06 -4.98
CA LEU A 142 -8.75 11.77 -3.72
C LEU A 142 -7.80 10.98 -2.82
N PHE A 143 -7.48 11.54 -1.66
CA PHE A 143 -6.82 10.81 -0.59
C PHE A 143 -7.86 10.32 0.42
N ILE A 144 -7.82 9.04 0.75
CA ILE A 144 -8.64 8.43 1.80
C ILE A 144 -7.69 7.74 2.77
N GLY A 145 -7.80 8.05 4.04
CA GLY A 145 -6.96 7.44 5.09
C GLY A 145 -7.71 7.25 6.40
N PRO A 146 -7.18 6.46 7.33
CA PRO A 146 -7.73 6.36 8.67
C PRO A 146 -7.48 7.65 9.44
N ARG A 147 -8.37 7.93 10.39
CA ARG A 147 -8.15 8.93 11.43
C ARG A 147 -7.82 8.19 12.73
N TYR A 148 -6.57 8.24 13.14
CA TYR A 148 -6.16 7.64 14.39
C TYR A 148 -6.55 8.52 15.58
N GLN A 149 -6.91 7.92 16.71
CA GLN A 149 -7.21 8.64 17.95
C GLN A 149 -5.97 9.40 18.46
N GLU A 150 -4.81 8.74 18.39
CA GLU A 150 -3.50 9.34 18.66
C GLU A 150 -2.71 9.37 17.35
N GLU A 151 -2.90 10.44 16.59
CA GLU A 151 -2.23 10.64 15.31
C GLU A 151 -0.73 10.91 15.53
N PRO A 152 0.20 10.11 14.98
CA PRO A 152 1.62 10.39 15.07
C PRO A 152 1.99 11.74 14.44
N GLU A 153 2.91 12.48 15.04
CA GLU A 153 3.29 13.82 14.53
C GLU A 153 3.83 13.76 13.09
N TRP A 154 4.64 12.76 12.76
CA TRP A 154 5.14 12.58 11.39
C TRP A 154 4.01 12.45 10.36
N ARG A 155 2.91 11.80 10.73
CA ARG A 155 1.75 11.62 9.86
C ARG A 155 0.93 12.91 9.73
N LYS A 156 0.71 13.62 10.85
CA LYS A 156 0.08 14.95 10.83
C LYS A 156 0.82 15.91 9.92
N ASP A 157 2.14 15.90 9.99
CA ASP A 157 2.97 16.78 9.18
C ASP A 157 2.96 16.37 7.70
N ALA A 158 2.98 15.07 7.40
CA ALA A 158 2.84 14.58 6.04
C ALA A 158 1.48 14.94 5.42
N LEU A 159 0.38 14.79 6.16
CA LEU A 159 -0.96 15.16 5.71
C LEU A 159 -1.10 16.68 5.46
N LYS A 160 -0.48 17.53 6.29
CA LYS A 160 -0.44 18.99 6.08
C LYS A 160 0.36 19.38 4.83
N GLN A 161 1.35 18.57 4.44
CA GLN A 161 2.20 18.79 3.27
C GLN A 161 1.59 18.28 1.96
N LEU A 162 0.48 17.54 2.02
CA LEU A 162 -0.27 17.19 0.83
C LEU A 162 -0.68 18.44 0.06
N ASP A 163 -0.60 18.37 -1.27
CA ASP A 163 -1.06 19.44 -2.14
C ASP A 163 -2.48 19.87 -1.73
N PRO A 164 -2.75 21.16 -1.49
CA PRO A 164 -4.07 21.67 -1.11
C PRO A 164 -5.19 21.33 -2.11
N GLN A 165 -4.86 21.00 -3.34
CA GLN A 165 -5.82 20.56 -4.36
C GLN A 165 -6.27 19.10 -4.14
N ILE A 166 -5.53 18.30 -3.39
CA ILE A 166 -5.90 16.92 -3.07
C ILE A 166 -7.05 16.93 -2.08
N LYS A 167 -8.20 16.39 -2.50
CA LYS A 167 -9.32 16.19 -1.59
C LYS A 167 -8.97 15.10 -0.57
N GLN A 168 -9.00 15.46 0.71
CA GLN A 168 -8.70 14.53 1.80
C GLN A 168 -10.00 14.08 2.49
N VAL A 169 -10.12 12.77 2.70
CA VAL A 169 -11.17 12.12 3.51
C VAL A 169 -10.50 11.25 4.55
N LEU A 170 -10.72 11.56 5.82
CA LEU A 170 -10.22 10.78 6.94
C LEU A 170 -11.40 10.06 7.61
N LEU A 171 -11.31 8.74 7.74
CA LEU A 171 -12.36 7.86 8.24
C LEU A 171 -12.04 7.42 9.67
N ASP A 172 -13.01 7.57 10.56
CA ASP A 172 -12.88 7.18 11.97
C ASP A 172 -13.06 5.68 12.14
N GLY A 173 -12.33 5.09 13.10
CA GLY A 173 -12.50 3.69 13.51
C GLY A 173 -11.93 2.65 12.53
N LEU A 174 -11.17 3.09 11.53
CA LEU A 174 -10.49 2.22 10.57
C LEU A 174 -8.98 2.23 10.77
N GLY A 175 -8.33 1.15 10.36
CA GLY A 175 -6.88 1.02 10.30
C GLY A 175 -6.33 1.28 8.90
N HIS A 176 -5.12 0.78 8.66
CA HIS A 176 -4.43 0.93 7.37
C HIS A 176 -5.10 0.17 6.22
N GLU A 177 -5.74 -0.95 6.53
CA GLU A 177 -6.37 -1.84 5.53
C GLU A 177 -7.84 -1.44 5.24
N LEU A 178 -8.06 -0.16 4.98
CA LEU A 178 -9.39 0.45 4.78
C LEU A 178 -10.32 -0.35 3.87
N TYR A 179 -9.78 -0.89 2.79
CA TYR A 179 -10.55 -1.56 1.73
C TYR A 179 -11.06 -2.95 2.15
N THR A 180 -10.51 -3.54 3.20
CA THR A 180 -10.98 -4.79 3.79
C THR A 180 -11.84 -4.56 5.03
N GLU A 181 -11.57 -3.45 5.76
CA GLU A 181 -12.28 -3.10 6.98
C GLU A 181 -13.63 -2.42 6.69
N ALA A 182 -13.70 -1.61 5.63
CA ALA A 182 -14.92 -0.90 5.21
C ALA A 182 -15.04 -0.90 3.68
N PRO A 183 -15.36 -2.05 3.06
CA PRO A 183 -15.40 -2.19 1.60
C PRO A 183 -16.58 -1.46 0.92
N GLU A 184 -17.53 -0.95 1.70
CA GLU A 184 -18.69 -0.15 1.25
C GLU A 184 -18.36 1.33 1.25
#